data_2be6dadc51ed628caf55f5e48a2cfe9e
#
_entry.id   2be6dadc51ed628caf55f5e48a2cfe9e
#
_cell.length_a   1.000
_cell.length_b   1.000
_cell.length_c   1.000
_cell.angle_alpha   90.00
_cell.angle_beta   90.00
_cell.angle_gamma   90.00
#
_symmetry.space_group_name_H-M   'P 1'
#
loop_
_entity.id
_entity.type
_entity.pdbx_description
1 polymer ?
#
loop_
_entity_poly.entity_id
_entity_poly.type
_entity_poly.pdbx_seq_one_letter_code
_entity_poly.pdbx_strand_id
1 'polypeptide(L)'
;CFGIQPLIMMTWARKNKPEMTQQLADATTKVGNEADAMVIPVGLAFAEAIKQDPKLELYRADKTHPSPEGTYLEACVVFASMYHRSPVGLKYYGIEQVEEKTAHFLQEVAWNTVCEYFDWKK
;
A
#
# COMPACT_ATOMS: atom_id res chain seq x y z
N CYS A 1 13.25 5.87 -22.82
CA CYS A 1 12.59 4.61 -22.99
C CYS A 1 11.21 4.80 -23.62
N PHE A 2 10.97 4.20 -24.66
CA PHE A 2 9.88 4.06 -25.63
C PHE A 2 8.44 4.21 -25.10
N GLY A 3 8.16 5.29 -24.33
CA GLY A 3 6.81 5.53 -23.81
C GLY A 3 6.39 4.63 -22.66
N ILE A 4 7.30 3.86 -22.08
CA ILE A 4 7.01 3.00 -20.92
C ILE A 4 7.27 3.78 -19.66
N GLN A 5 6.28 3.80 -18.75
CA GLN A 5 6.43 4.38 -17.41
C GLN A 5 6.84 3.27 -16.44
N PRO A 6 8.07 3.30 -15.92
CA PRO A 6 8.46 2.32 -14.91
C PRO A 6 7.76 2.57 -13.59
N LEU A 7 7.41 1.50 -12.90
CA LEU A 7 6.79 1.54 -11.58
C LEU A 7 7.67 0.77 -10.61
N ILE A 8 7.81 1.29 -9.41
CA ILE A 8 8.54 0.62 -8.34
C ILE A 8 7.59 0.45 -7.16
N MET A 9 7.42 -0.79 -6.73
CA MET A 9 6.61 -1.04 -5.54
C MET A 9 7.47 -0.89 -4.29
N MET A 10 7.06 0.04 -3.42
CA MET A 10 7.63 0.15 -2.09
C MET A 10 7.02 -0.98 -1.25
N THR A 11 7.84 -1.97 -0.91
CA THR A 11 7.39 -3.07 -0.09
C THR A 11 7.28 -2.66 1.38
N TRP A 12 6.83 -3.57 2.20
CA TRP A 12 6.49 -3.31 3.59
C TRP A 12 7.54 -3.88 4.54
N ALA A 13 7.61 -3.30 5.73
CA ALA A 13 8.45 -3.81 6.80
C ALA A 13 7.93 -5.15 7.28
N ARG A 14 8.81 -6.00 7.77
CA ARG A 14 8.40 -7.22 8.46
C ARG A 14 7.62 -6.87 9.72
N LYS A 15 6.65 -7.71 10.09
CA LYS A 15 5.78 -7.47 11.23
C LYS A 15 6.56 -7.17 12.52
N ASN A 16 7.67 -7.88 12.73
CA ASN A 16 8.48 -7.74 13.95
C ASN A 16 9.61 -6.71 13.81
N LYS A 17 9.64 -5.95 12.70
CA LYS A 17 10.65 -4.90 12.48
C LYS A 17 10.02 -3.67 11.85
N PRO A 18 9.06 -3.01 12.54
CA PRO A 18 8.36 -1.86 11.97
C PRO A 18 9.27 -0.68 11.62
N GLU A 19 10.44 -0.59 12.24
CA GLU A 19 11.42 0.45 11.94
C GLU A 19 11.96 0.38 10.51
N MET A 20 11.79 -0.75 9.82
CA MET A 20 12.18 -0.88 8.42
C MET A 20 11.33 0.00 7.50
N THR A 21 10.14 0.42 7.94
CA THR A 21 9.22 1.19 7.09
C THR A 21 9.88 2.45 6.54
N GLN A 22 10.47 3.26 7.41
CA GLN A 22 11.10 4.52 6.97
C GLN A 22 12.30 4.27 6.07
N GLN A 23 13.10 3.26 6.38
CA GLN A 23 14.25 2.89 5.57
C GLN A 23 13.84 2.47 4.16
N LEU A 24 12.81 1.64 4.06
CA LEU A 24 12.27 1.19 2.78
C LEU A 24 11.66 2.35 2.00
N ALA A 25 10.92 3.23 2.67
CA ALA A 25 10.30 4.39 2.04
C ALA A 25 11.36 5.33 1.47
N ASP A 26 12.39 5.64 2.25
CA ASP A 26 13.46 6.54 1.82
C ASP A 26 14.25 5.95 0.65
N ALA A 27 14.63 4.69 0.75
CA ALA A 27 15.40 4.02 -0.29
C ALA A 27 14.62 3.90 -1.60
N THR A 28 13.36 3.49 -1.52
CA THR A 28 12.52 3.31 -2.71
C THR A 28 12.20 4.65 -3.36
N THR A 29 11.92 5.68 -2.57
CA THR A 29 11.66 7.01 -3.10
C THR A 29 12.89 7.58 -3.80
N LYS A 30 14.07 7.38 -3.22
CA LYS A 30 15.31 7.83 -3.83
C LYS A 30 15.53 7.16 -5.19
N VAL A 31 15.40 5.84 -5.24
CA VAL A 31 15.57 5.10 -6.50
C VAL A 31 14.53 5.52 -7.53
N GLY A 32 13.28 5.72 -7.09
CA GLY A 32 12.22 6.18 -7.98
C GLY A 32 12.54 7.53 -8.60
N ASN A 33 13.03 8.46 -7.81
CA ASN A 33 13.41 9.78 -8.30
C ASN A 33 14.58 9.70 -9.28
N GLU A 34 15.59 8.88 -8.98
CA GLU A 34 16.75 8.72 -9.86
C GLU A 34 16.38 8.04 -11.18
N ALA A 35 15.45 7.10 -11.16
CA ALA A 35 15.05 6.34 -12.35
C ALA A 35 13.86 6.96 -13.08
N ASP A 36 13.32 8.08 -12.60
CA ASP A 36 12.09 8.69 -13.12
C ASP A 36 10.95 7.66 -13.14
N ALA A 37 10.81 6.91 -12.06
CA ALA A 37 9.79 5.88 -11.89
C ALA A 37 8.74 6.33 -10.87
N MET A 38 7.48 5.92 -11.11
CA MET A 38 6.43 6.12 -10.12
C MET A 38 6.60 5.10 -8.99
N VAL A 39 6.63 5.57 -7.75
CA VAL A 39 6.71 4.69 -6.58
C VAL A 39 5.30 4.44 -6.07
N ILE A 40 4.97 3.18 -5.85
CA ILE A 40 3.68 2.76 -5.29
C ILE A 40 3.88 2.52 -3.80
N PRO A 41 3.29 3.37 -2.90
CA PRO A 41 3.69 3.41 -1.49
C PRO A 41 3.00 2.37 -0.61
N VAL A 42 3.08 1.09 -0.97
CA VAL A 42 2.41 0.01 -0.24
C VAL A 42 2.92 -0.10 1.20
N GLY A 43 4.23 -0.01 1.39
CA GLY A 43 4.82 -0.13 2.73
C GLY A 43 4.32 0.93 3.71
N LEU A 44 4.13 2.16 3.23
CA LEU A 44 3.57 3.23 4.06
C LEU A 44 2.11 2.95 4.40
N ALA A 45 1.34 2.39 3.47
CA ALA A 45 -0.05 2.02 3.74
C ALA A 45 -0.15 0.91 4.79
N PHE A 46 0.75 -0.09 4.73
CA PHE A 46 0.82 -1.13 5.77
C PHE A 46 1.06 -0.52 7.14
N ALA A 47 2.04 0.37 7.25
CA ALA A 47 2.36 1.02 8.51
C ALA A 47 1.17 1.82 9.05
N GLU A 48 0.48 2.54 8.17
CA GLU A 48 -0.68 3.34 8.58
C GLU A 48 -1.85 2.47 9.01
N ALA A 49 -2.12 1.38 8.30
CA ALA A 49 -3.18 0.45 8.68
C ALA A 49 -2.91 -0.17 10.06
N ILE A 50 -1.67 -0.59 10.31
CA ILE A 50 -1.27 -1.16 11.60
C ILE A 50 -1.40 -0.13 12.72
N LYS A 51 -1.03 1.12 12.43
CA LYS A 51 -1.13 2.21 13.40
C LYS A 51 -2.59 2.46 13.80
N GLN A 52 -3.51 2.45 12.83
CA GLN A 52 -4.92 2.70 13.08
C GLN A 52 -5.66 1.50 13.68
N ASP A 53 -5.28 0.29 13.29
CA ASP A 53 -5.89 -0.93 13.82
C ASP A 53 -4.82 -2.00 14.06
N PRO A 54 -4.16 -1.97 15.21
CA PRO A 54 -3.09 -2.93 15.52
C PRO A 54 -3.55 -4.38 15.59
N LYS A 55 -4.86 -4.62 15.71
CA LYS A 55 -5.43 -5.97 15.80
C LYS A 55 -5.64 -6.61 14.44
N LEU A 56 -5.67 -5.80 13.39
CA LEU A 56 -5.86 -6.31 12.03
C LEU A 56 -4.59 -7.01 11.57
N GLU A 57 -4.71 -8.27 11.15
CA GLU A 57 -3.56 -9.05 10.74
C GLU A 57 -3.31 -8.90 9.24
N LEU A 58 -2.24 -8.20 8.88
CA LEU A 58 -1.86 -7.99 7.49
C LEU A 58 -0.83 -8.98 6.98
N TYR A 59 -0.31 -9.85 7.85
CA TYR A 59 0.76 -10.78 7.52
C TYR A 59 0.33 -12.21 7.72
N ARG A 60 0.97 -13.12 6.97
CA ARG A 60 0.85 -14.56 7.22
C ARG A 60 1.72 -14.92 8.43
N ALA A 61 1.69 -16.20 8.82
CA ALA A 61 2.41 -16.69 10.00
C ALA A 61 3.92 -16.42 9.96
N ASP A 62 4.50 -16.30 8.76
CA ASP A 62 5.94 -16.00 8.60
C ASP A 62 6.30 -14.54 8.90
N LYS A 63 5.32 -13.70 9.17
CA LYS A 63 5.50 -12.28 9.51
C LYS A 63 6.13 -11.44 8.40
N THR A 64 6.12 -11.95 7.18
CA THR A 64 6.72 -11.30 6.02
C THR A 64 5.74 -11.20 4.85
N HIS A 65 5.14 -12.32 4.45
CA HIS A 65 4.20 -12.33 3.34
C HIS A 65 2.83 -11.82 3.77
N PRO A 66 2.09 -11.17 2.87
CA PRO A 66 0.81 -10.57 3.24
C PRO A 66 -0.27 -11.63 3.41
N SER A 67 -1.15 -11.39 4.39
CA SER A 67 -2.42 -12.11 4.53
C SER A 67 -3.37 -11.71 3.41
N PRO A 68 -4.57 -12.31 3.30
CA PRO A 68 -5.60 -11.82 2.37
C PRO A 68 -5.90 -10.33 2.55
N GLU A 69 -5.95 -9.85 3.78
CA GLU A 69 -6.16 -8.44 4.09
C GLU A 69 -5.00 -7.58 3.62
N GLY A 70 -3.77 -8.03 3.86
CA GLY A 70 -2.57 -7.34 3.37
C GLY A 70 -2.52 -7.29 1.86
N THR A 71 -2.85 -8.39 1.20
CA THR A 71 -2.91 -8.47 -0.26
C THR A 71 -3.97 -7.50 -0.81
N TYR A 72 -5.11 -7.41 -0.15
CA TYR A 72 -6.16 -6.48 -0.56
C TYR A 72 -5.70 -5.04 -0.41
N LEU A 73 -5.05 -4.70 0.70
CA LEU A 73 -4.49 -3.36 0.89
C LEU A 73 -3.50 -3.02 -0.22
N GLU A 74 -2.60 -3.94 -0.52
CA GLU A 74 -1.64 -3.77 -1.61
C GLU A 74 -2.34 -3.45 -2.93
N ALA A 75 -3.37 -4.24 -3.27
CA ALA A 75 -4.14 -4.03 -4.50
C ALA A 75 -4.81 -2.65 -4.53
N CYS A 76 -5.37 -2.20 -3.40
CA CYS A 76 -5.98 -0.88 -3.31
C CYS A 76 -4.97 0.25 -3.53
N VAL A 77 -3.76 0.11 -2.97
CA VAL A 77 -2.70 1.11 -3.14
C VAL A 77 -2.23 1.16 -4.60
N VAL A 78 -2.06 0.00 -5.22
CA VAL A 78 -1.69 -0.08 -6.65
C VAL A 78 -2.76 0.58 -7.52
N PHE A 79 -4.02 0.24 -7.29
CA PHE A 79 -5.14 0.83 -8.03
C PHE A 79 -5.15 2.35 -7.90
N ALA A 80 -5.08 2.85 -6.67
CA ALA A 80 -5.14 4.29 -6.41
C ALA A 80 -3.96 5.02 -7.05
N SER A 81 -2.77 4.44 -6.97
CA SER A 81 -1.56 5.05 -7.53
C SER A 81 -1.58 5.09 -9.05
N MET A 82 -1.92 3.96 -9.68
CA MET A 82 -1.87 3.85 -11.13
C MET A 82 -2.96 4.64 -11.84
N TYR A 83 -4.17 4.65 -11.28
CA TYR A 83 -5.32 5.28 -11.93
C TYR A 83 -5.66 6.66 -11.38
N HIS A 84 -4.96 7.11 -10.34
CA HIS A 84 -5.24 8.37 -9.65
C HIS A 84 -6.74 8.44 -9.30
N ARG A 85 -7.25 7.34 -8.74
CA ARG A 85 -8.67 7.20 -8.38
C ARG A 85 -8.81 6.57 -7.01
N SER A 86 -9.82 7.03 -6.28
CA SER A 86 -10.12 6.46 -4.97
C SER A 86 -10.68 5.04 -5.11
N PRO A 87 -10.15 4.07 -4.36
CA PRO A 87 -10.75 2.75 -4.26
C PRO A 87 -11.92 2.69 -3.29
N VAL A 88 -12.19 3.79 -2.58
CA VAL A 88 -13.28 3.82 -1.59
C VAL A 88 -14.61 3.59 -2.28
N GLY A 89 -15.38 2.64 -1.76
CA GLY A 89 -16.69 2.30 -2.30
C GLY A 89 -16.69 1.22 -3.36
N LEU A 90 -15.51 0.72 -3.76
CA LEU A 90 -15.46 -0.43 -4.67
C LEU A 90 -16.04 -1.66 -3.98
N LYS A 91 -16.75 -2.49 -4.75
CA LYS A 91 -17.44 -3.67 -4.21
C LYS A 91 -16.71 -4.97 -4.50
N TYR A 92 -15.45 -4.90 -4.90
CA TYR A 92 -14.57 -6.05 -5.05
C TYR A 92 -13.71 -6.15 -3.80
N TYR A 93 -13.75 -7.27 -3.12
CA TYR A 93 -13.07 -7.44 -1.83
C TYR A 93 -11.96 -8.48 -1.86
N GLY A 94 -11.38 -8.69 -3.03
CA GLY A 94 -10.26 -9.61 -3.21
C GLY A 94 -10.73 -11.03 -3.55
N ILE A 95 -9.79 -11.84 -4.01
CA ILE A 95 -10.06 -13.23 -4.39
C ILE A 95 -10.49 -14.04 -3.18
N GLU A 96 -9.87 -13.79 -2.03
CA GLU A 96 -10.17 -14.50 -0.78
C GLU A 96 -11.29 -13.85 0.03
N GLN A 97 -11.99 -12.87 -0.55
CA GLN A 97 -13.18 -12.24 0.02
C GLN A 97 -12.96 -11.69 1.42
N VAL A 98 -12.20 -10.61 1.49
CA VAL A 98 -12.01 -9.85 2.74
C VAL A 98 -13.38 -9.36 3.23
N GLU A 99 -13.60 -9.37 4.54
CA GLU A 99 -14.84 -8.86 5.12
C GLU A 99 -15.10 -7.43 4.68
N GLU A 100 -16.36 -7.12 4.32
CA GLU A 100 -16.74 -5.81 3.78
C GLU A 100 -16.27 -4.64 4.62
N LYS A 101 -16.48 -4.72 5.94
CA LYS A 101 -16.07 -3.64 6.85
C LYS A 101 -14.56 -3.43 6.84
N THR A 102 -13.80 -4.52 6.85
CA THR A 102 -12.34 -4.46 6.77
C THR A 102 -11.90 -3.92 5.42
N ALA A 103 -12.56 -4.36 4.33
CA ALA A 103 -12.25 -3.87 3.00
C ALA A 103 -12.43 -2.35 2.90
N HIS A 104 -13.51 -1.82 3.45
CA HIS A 104 -13.77 -0.38 3.45
C HIS A 104 -12.68 0.38 4.22
N PHE A 105 -12.27 -0.14 5.36
CA PHE A 105 -11.17 0.44 6.13
C PHE A 105 -9.88 0.48 5.31
N LEU A 106 -9.54 -0.64 4.66
CA LEU A 106 -8.32 -0.74 3.86
C LEU A 106 -8.36 0.17 2.63
N GLN A 107 -9.53 0.32 2.01
CA GLN A 107 -9.73 1.24 0.90
C GLN A 107 -9.41 2.68 1.32
N GLU A 108 -9.91 3.09 2.49
CA GLU A 108 -9.66 4.43 3.01
C GLU A 108 -8.20 4.65 3.36
N VAL A 109 -7.57 3.67 4.02
CA VAL A 109 -6.13 3.75 4.33
C VAL A 109 -5.32 3.89 3.04
N ALA A 110 -5.63 3.08 2.03
CA ALA A 110 -4.93 3.15 0.76
C ALA A 110 -5.05 4.52 0.11
N TRP A 111 -6.28 5.05 0.02
CA TRP A 111 -6.50 6.35 -0.62
C TRP A 111 -5.81 7.48 0.13
N ASN A 112 -5.94 7.51 1.44
CA ASN A 112 -5.32 8.55 2.25
C ASN A 112 -3.79 8.50 2.15
N THR A 113 -3.20 7.31 2.17
CA THR A 113 -1.76 7.14 2.06
C THR A 113 -1.25 7.61 0.70
N VAL A 114 -1.93 7.22 -0.38
CA VAL A 114 -1.53 7.60 -1.73
C VAL A 114 -1.62 9.10 -1.92
N CYS A 115 -2.72 9.73 -1.48
CA CYS A 115 -2.88 11.17 -1.61
C CYS A 115 -1.82 11.93 -0.81
N GLU A 116 -1.50 11.47 0.38
CA GLU A 116 -0.46 12.08 1.19
C GLU A 116 0.92 11.91 0.55
N TYR A 117 1.22 10.72 0.06
CA TYR A 117 2.53 10.45 -0.53
C TYR A 117 2.78 11.28 -1.78
N PHE A 118 1.79 11.42 -2.65
CA PHE A 118 1.91 12.18 -3.90
C PHE A 118 1.48 13.64 -3.77
N ASP A 119 1.06 14.07 -2.59
CA ASP A 119 0.52 15.42 -2.36
C ASP A 119 -0.69 15.71 -3.27
N TRP A 120 -1.57 14.72 -3.43
CA TRP A 120 -2.80 14.88 -4.19
C TRP A 120 -3.94 15.36 -3.29
N LYS A 121 -4.80 16.22 -3.84
CA LYS A 121 -6.04 16.59 -3.16
C LYS A 121 -7.05 15.45 -3.28
N LYS A 122 -7.69 15.15 -2.17
CA LYS A 122 -8.71 14.10 -2.14
C LYS A 122 -10.00 14.51 -2.83
#